data_45346ce7b514695da51f6d8ba2503c9c
#
_entry.id   45346ce7b514695da51f6d8ba2503c9c
#
_cell.length_a   1.000
_cell.length_b   1.000
_cell.length_c   1.000
_cell.angle_alpha   90.00
_cell.angle_beta   90.00
_cell.angle_gamma   90.00
#
_symmetry.space_group_name_H-M   'P 1'
#
loop_
_entity.id
_entity.type
_entity.pdbx_description
1 polymer ?
#
loop_
_entity_poly.entity_id
_entity_poly.type
_entity_poly.pdbx_seq_one_letter_code
_entity_poly.pdbx_strand_id
1 'polypeptide(L)'
;MAKTPVKLEIDGYKEREVMMVTYEFDQATDVEGQMAGIPRGGQITIRVKALNDGTPDLLAWMVERNLPKNGTITFQETKTGKVMKTIKFTNGYCVNFDEHWEDKKGHYEEIVITCQKIEFESVTFENDWA
;
A
#
# COMPACT_ATOMS: atom_id res chain seq x y z
N MET A 1 -6.75 -21.08 12.45
CA MET A 1 -6.97 -19.76 13.04
C MET A 1 -7.53 -18.81 12.01
N ALA A 2 -8.65 -18.19 12.34
CA ALA A 2 -9.28 -17.27 11.42
C ALA A 2 -8.50 -15.95 11.34
N LYS A 3 -8.18 -15.54 10.15
CA LYS A 3 -7.55 -14.25 9.89
C LYS A 3 -8.39 -13.54 8.85
N THR A 4 -8.45 -12.21 8.92
CA THR A 4 -9.00 -11.45 7.83
C THR A 4 -7.95 -11.42 6.72
N PRO A 5 -8.18 -12.12 5.61
CA PRO A 5 -7.19 -12.08 4.54
C PRO A 5 -7.19 -10.71 3.89
N VAL A 6 -5.99 -10.18 3.69
CA VAL A 6 -5.79 -8.92 3.00
C VAL A 6 -4.86 -9.19 1.83
N LYS A 7 -5.28 -8.76 0.66
CA LYS A 7 -4.54 -9.02 -0.57
C LYS A 7 -4.17 -7.73 -1.26
N LEU A 8 -2.98 -7.73 -1.85
CA LEU A 8 -2.49 -6.61 -2.66
C LEU A 8 -2.39 -7.08 -4.10
N GLU A 9 -3.03 -6.33 -4.99
CA GLU A 9 -2.92 -6.58 -6.43
C GLU A 9 -2.38 -5.32 -7.07
N ILE A 10 -1.27 -5.46 -7.80
CA ILE A 10 -0.63 -4.37 -8.53
C ILE A 10 -0.60 -4.77 -9.99
N ASP A 11 -0.96 -3.85 -10.87
CA ASP A 11 -1.01 -4.10 -12.31
C ASP A 11 0.27 -4.73 -12.82
N GLY A 12 0.14 -5.88 -13.46
CA GLY A 12 1.27 -6.59 -14.05
C GLY A 12 2.06 -7.44 -13.09
N TYR A 13 1.72 -7.45 -11.81
CA TYR A 13 2.44 -8.22 -10.80
C TYR A 13 1.55 -9.30 -10.20
N LYS A 14 2.18 -10.26 -9.54
CA LYS A 14 1.44 -11.33 -8.86
C LYS A 14 0.75 -10.79 -7.60
N GLU A 15 -0.40 -11.35 -7.30
CA GLU A 15 -1.12 -11.05 -6.07
C GLU A 15 -0.25 -11.40 -4.86
N ARG A 16 -0.30 -10.56 -3.84
CA ARG A 16 0.50 -10.75 -2.63
C ARG A 16 -0.42 -10.82 -1.40
N GLU A 17 -0.06 -11.67 -0.45
CA GLU A 17 -0.72 -11.71 0.84
C GLU A 17 -0.15 -10.64 1.74
N VAL A 18 -0.99 -9.78 2.28
CA VAL A 18 -0.58 -8.63 3.09
C VAL A 18 -0.53 -9.04 4.56
N MET A 19 0.57 -8.69 5.22
CA MET A 19 0.77 -8.92 6.66
C MET A 19 0.45 -7.67 7.47
N MET A 20 0.67 -6.50 6.88
CA MET A 20 0.44 -5.22 7.54
C MET A 20 0.23 -4.16 6.48
N VAL A 21 -0.72 -3.27 6.72
CA VAL A 21 -0.90 -2.10 5.87
C VAL A 21 -1.23 -0.91 6.76
N THR A 22 -0.54 0.21 6.52
CA THR A 22 -0.85 1.48 7.18
C THR A 22 -0.86 2.58 6.13
N TYR A 23 -1.65 3.58 6.38
CA TYR A 23 -1.66 4.78 5.56
C TYR A 23 -1.98 5.96 6.46
N GLU A 24 -1.50 7.14 6.08
CA GLU A 24 -1.76 8.30 6.91
C GLU A 24 -1.88 9.55 6.05
N PHE A 25 -2.67 10.46 6.56
CA PHE A 25 -2.91 11.77 5.99
C PHE A 25 -2.72 12.81 7.07
N ASP A 26 -2.22 13.99 6.69
CA ASP A 26 -2.09 15.07 7.63
C ASP A 26 -2.39 16.41 6.96
N GLN A 27 -2.54 17.42 7.78
CA GLN A 27 -2.70 18.79 7.34
C GLN A 27 -1.82 19.66 8.21
N ALA A 28 -1.17 20.65 7.58
CA ALA A 28 -0.42 21.61 8.35
C ALA A 28 -1.37 22.44 9.21
N THR A 29 -0.94 22.78 10.42
CA THR A 29 -1.70 23.64 11.32
C THR A 29 -0.86 24.87 11.70
N ASP A 30 -1.54 25.96 12.08
CA ASP A 30 -0.85 27.13 12.58
C ASP A 30 -0.61 27.00 14.09
N VAL A 31 -0.06 28.06 14.71
CA VAL A 31 0.30 28.02 16.13
C VAL A 31 -0.91 27.92 17.05
N GLU A 32 -2.10 28.20 16.53
CA GLU A 32 -3.34 28.09 17.29
C GLU A 32 -4.06 26.76 17.05
N GLY A 33 -3.49 25.88 16.23
CA GLY A 33 -4.09 24.59 15.92
C GLY A 33 -5.09 24.62 14.79
N GLN A 34 -5.21 25.75 14.11
CA GLN A 34 -6.11 25.86 12.96
C GLN A 34 -5.44 25.33 11.69
N MET A 35 -6.27 24.86 10.78
CA MET A 35 -5.79 24.32 9.51
C MET A 35 -5.09 25.43 8.71
N ALA A 36 -3.83 25.18 8.35
CA ALA A 36 -3.00 26.15 7.62
C ALA A 36 -2.60 25.67 6.23
N GLY A 37 -3.16 24.56 5.75
CA GLY A 37 -2.82 24.00 4.46
C GLY A 37 -3.86 23.02 3.99
N ILE A 38 -3.54 22.35 2.87
CA ILE A 38 -4.40 21.32 2.31
C ILE A 38 -3.98 19.95 2.87
N PRO A 39 -4.88 18.96 2.89
CA PRO A 39 -4.51 17.61 3.28
C PRO A 39 -3.34 17.08 2.43
N ARG A 40 -2.41 16.44 3.09
CA ARG A 40 -1.26 15.82 2.44
C ARG A 40 -1.13 14.39 2.92
N GLY A 41 -0.38 13.61 2.18
CA GLY A 41 -0.13 12.22 2.55
C GLY A 41 -0.46 11.30 1.41
N GLY A 42 -1.25 10.27 1.72
CA GLY A 42 -1.51 9.26 0.73
C GLY A 42 -0.33 8.32 0.59
N GLN A 43 0.53 8.28 1.60
CA GLN A 43 1.63 7.34 1.65
C GLN A 43 1.12 6.06 2.30
N ILE A 44 1.36 4.94 1.64
CA ILE A 44 0.90 3.63 2.10
C ILE A 44 2.14 2.77 2.38
N THR A 45 2.20 2.21 3.57
CA THR A 45 3.23 1.25 3.94
C THR A 45 2.59 -0.13 3.98
N ILE A 46 3.16 -1.08 3.23
CA ILE A 46 2.60 -2.42 3.12
C ILE A 46 3.70 -3.44 3.37
N ARG A 47 3.42 -4.40 4.23
CA ARG A 47 4.28 -5.55 4.45
C ARG A 47 3.58 -6.77 3.86
N VAL A 48 4.26 -7.50 2.99
CA VAL A 48 3.70 -8.66 2.31
C VAL A 48 4.58 -9.88 2.54
N LYS A 49 3.98 -11.05 2.49
CA LYS A 49 4.76 -12.29 2.52
C LYS A 49 5.56 -12.38 1.24
N ALA A 50 6.81 -12.83 1.35
CA ALA A 50 7.65 -13.03 0.18
C ALA A 50 7.12 -14.20 -0.65
N LEU A 51 7.29 -14.09 -1.97
CA LEU A 51 6.94 -15.18 -2.87
C LEU A 51 8.04 -16.23 -2.83
N ASN A 52 7.63 -17.50 -2.89
CA ASN A 52 8.57 -18.61 -2.82
C ASN A 52 9.14 -18.99 -4.18
N ASP A 53 8.84 -18.24 -5.22
CA ASP A 53 9.25 -18.56 -6.58
C ASP A 53 10.40 -17.68 -7.08
N GLY A 54 10.92 -16.80 -6.22
CA GLY A 54 12.05 -15.95 -6.58
C GLY A 54 11.68 -14.74 -7.42
N THR A 55 10.39 -14.47 -7.62
CA THR A 55 9.95 -13.33 -8.43
C THR A 55 10.27 -12.00 -7.73
N PRO A 56 11.08 -11.11 -8.33
CA PRO A 56 11.48 -9.86 -7.68
C PRO A 56 10.64 -8.68 -8.14
N ASP A 57 9.32 -8.83 -8.23
CA ASP A 57 8.44 -7.83 -8.82
C ASP A 57 8.44 -6.49 -8.06
N LEU A 58 8.35 -6.52 -6.74
CA LEU A 58 8.32 -5.27 -5.95
C LEU A 58 9.67 -4.57 -5.98
N LEU A 59 10.76 -5.32 -5.94
CA LEU A 59 12.10 -4.74 -6.07
C LEU A 59 12.27 -4.12 -7.46
N ALA A 60 11.79 -4.78 -8.50
CA ALA A 60 11.85 -4.24 -9.85
C ALA A 60 11.11 -2.91 -9.93
N TRP A 61 9.95 -2.82 -9.26
CA TRP A 61 9.19 -1.57 -9.21
C TRP A 61 9.98 -0.46 -8.52
N MET A 62 10.65 -0.79 -7.41
CA MET A 62 11.43 0.20 -6.66
C MET A 62 12.58 0.77 -7.47
N VAL A 63 13.32 -0.08 -8.21
CA VAL A 63 14.52 0.36 -8.91
C VAL A 63 14.23 0.96 -10.28
N GLU A 64 13.04 0.79 -10.80
CA GLU A 64 12.64 1.36 -12.09
C GLU A 64 12.22 2.81 -11.89
N ARG A 65 12.88 3.73 -12.59
CA ARG A 65 12.55 5.16 -12.47
C ARG A 65 11.23 5.48 -13.13
N ASN A 66 10.43 6.32 -12.45
CA ASN A 66 9.19 6.85 -13.00
C ASN A 66 8.25 5.77 -13.51
N LEU A 67 8.06 4.72 -12.70
CA LEU A 67 7.14 3.64 -13.05
C LEU A 67 5.92 3.71 -12.15
N PRO A 68 4.91 4.51 -12.51
CA PRO A 68 3.67 4.52 -11.75
C PRO A 68 2.86 3.28 -12.04
N LYS A 69 2.21 2.76 -11.00
CA LYS A 69 1.32 1.61 -11.13
C LYS A 69 0.05 1.84 -10.34
N ASN A 70 -1.01 1.22 -10.81
CA ASN A 70 -2.27 1.19 -10.10
C ASN A 70 -2.36 -0.10 -9.32
N GLY A 71 -3.06 -0.06 -8.20
CA GLY A 71 -3.22 -1.26 -7.40
C GLY A 71 -4.45 -1.20 -6.53
N THR A 72 -4.74 -2.34 -5.91
CA THR A 72 -5.91 -2.51 -5.05
C THR A 72 -5.51 -3.33 -3.84
N ILE A 73 -5.94 -2.88 -2.67
CA ILE A 73 -5.81 -3.62 -1.42
C ILE A 73 -7.21 -4.04 -1.01
N THR A 74 -7.42 -5.36 -0.88
CA THR A 74 -8.74 -5.91 -0.61
C THR A 74 -8.72 -6.62 0.75
N PHE A 75 -9.66 -6.23 1.62
CA PHE A 75 -9.88 -6.87 2.92
C PHE A 75 -11.11 -7.76 2.79
N GLN A 76 -10.97 -9.03 3.14
CA GLN A 76 -12.05 -9.99 3.02
C GLN A 76 -12.38 -10.61 4.37
N GLU A 77 -13.66 -10.98 4.55
CA GLU A 77 -14.08 -11.74 5.72
C GLU A 77 -13.67 -13.21 5.54
N THR A 78 -13.06 -13.78 6.58
CA THR A 78 -12.53 -15.14 6.50
C THR A 78 -13.61 -16.18 6.24
N LYS A 79 -14.76 -16.06 6.91
CA LYS A 79 -15.80 -17.10 6.86
C LYS A 79 -16.54 -17.13 5.52
N THR A 80 -16.84 -15.97 4.96
CA THR A 80 -17.70 -15.87 3.79
C THR A 80 -16.95 -15.48 2.52
N GLY A 81 -15.71 -15.01 2.65
CA GLY A 81 -14.98 -14.45 1.53
C GLY A 81 -15.51 -13.11 1.06
N LYS A 82 -16.46 -12.54 1.79
CA LYS A 82 -17.07 -11.27 1.43
C LYS A 82 -16.05 -10.14 1.56
N VAL A 83 -16.02 -9.25 0.57
CA VAL A 83 -15.15 -8.08 0.60
C VAL A 83 -15.68 -7.11 1.66
N MET A 84 -14.83 -6.78 2.63
CA MET A 84 -15.17 -5.86 3.71
C MET A 84 -14.77 -4.43 3.38
N LYS A 85 -13.63 -4.28 2.71
CA LYS A 85 -13.08 -2.95 2.42
C LYS A 85 -12.14 -3.06 1.23
N THR A 86 -12.16 -2.04 0.39
CA THR A 86 -11.27 -1.97 -0.76
C THR A 86 -10.60 -0.61 -0.78
N ILE A 87 -9.29 -0.60 -0.96
CA ILE A 87 -8.50 0.61 -1.14
C ILE A 87 -7.89 0.54 -2.53
N LYS A 88 -8.14 1.54 -3.36
CA LYS A 88 -7.56 1.62 -4.70
C LYS A 88 -6.62 2.80 -4.78
N PHE A 89 -5.43 2.58 -5.34
CA PHE A 89 -4.51 3.67 -5.58
C PHE A 89 -4.19 3.78 -7.06
N THR A 90 -4.00 5.03 -7.50
CA THR A 90 -3.70 5.35 -8.88
C THR A 90 -2.38 6.09 -8.94
N ASN A 91 -1.56 5.75 -9.93
CA ASN A 91 -0.24 6.34 -10.14
C ASN A 91 0.59 6.29 -8.86
N GLY A 92 0.76 5.08 -8.34
CA GLY A 92 1.58 4.84 -7.18
C GLY A 92 3.03 4.61 -7.58
N TYR A 93 3.94 5.17 -6.79
CA TYR A 93 5.38 4.96 -6.95
C TYR A 93 5.90 4.25 -5.71
N CYS A 94 6.71 3.23 -5.91
CA CYS A 94 7.39 2.57 -4.80
C CYS A 94 8.62 3.40 -4.45
N VAL A 95 8.61 4.00 -3.27
CA VAL A 95 9.66 4.93 -2.86
C VAL A 95 10.57 4.35 -1.80
N ASN A 96 10.24 3.17 -1.28
CA ASN A 96 11.08 2.47 -0.32
C ASN A 96 10.79 0.97 -0.43
N PHE A 97 11.83 0.17 -0.29
CA PHE A 97 11.73 -1.29 -0.33
C PHE A 97 12.70 -1.88 0.67
N ASP A 98 12.19 -2.77 1.51
CA ASP A 98 12.99 -3.56 2.44
C ASP A 98 12.57 -5.02 2.31
N GLU A 99 13.54 -5.91 2.34
CA GLU A 99 13.26 -7.34 2.36
C GLU A 99 13.94 -7.92 3.58
N HIS A 100 13.19 -8.74 4.34
CA HIS A 100 13.67 -9.33 5.58
C HIS A 100 13.49 -10.82 5.56
N TRP A 101 14.55 -11.53 5.88
CA TRP A 101 14.49 -12.96 6.11
C TRP A 101 15.25 -13.25 7.40
N GLU A 102 14.65 -14.05 8.26
CA GLU A 102 15.27 -14.42 9.52
C GLU A 102 14.83 -15.83 9.88
N ASP A 103 15.80 -16.68 10.24
CA ASP A 103 15.50 -18.05 10.60
C ASP A 103 14.45 -18.06 11.73
N LYS A 104 13.39 -18.84 11.57
CA LYS A 104 12.26 -18.99 12.48
C LYS A 104 11.34 -17.78 12.58
N LYS A 105 11.67 -16.64 11.96
CA LYS A 105 10.80 -15.45 11.97
C LYS A 105 10.11 -15.20 10.65
N GLY A 106 10.60 -15.83 9.59
CA GLY A 106 9.93 -15.75 8.30
C GLY A 106 10.60 -14.84 7.28
N HIS A 107 9.95 -14.70 6.16
CA HIS A 107 10.46 -13.97 5.02
C HIS A 107 9.36 -13.04 4.53
N TYR A 108 9.63 -11.74 4.53
CA TYR A 108 8.65 -10.76 4.07
C TYR A 108 9.34 -9.59 3.38
N GLU A 109 8.55 -8.85 2.61
CA GLU A 109 8.98 -7.62 1.96
C GLU A 109 8.11 -6.47 2.44
N GLU A 110 8.70 -5.31 2.62
CA GLU A 110 7.96 -4.12 3.03
C GLU A 110 8.21 -3.01 2.02
N ILE A 111 7.14 -2.38 1.56
CA ILE A 111 7.23 -1.28 0.61
C ILE A 111 6.49 -0.07 1.12
N VAL A 112 6.95 1.10 0.67
CA VAL A 112 6.24 2.35 0.89
C VAL A 112 5.88 2.90 -0.48
N ILE A 113 4.62 3.26 -0.64
CA ILE A 113 4.07 3.74 -1.90
C ILE A 113 3.55 5.16 -1.69
N THR A 114 3.91 6.07 -2.58
CA THR A 114 3.24 7.37 -2.67
C THR A 114 2.34 7.35 -3.89
N CYS A 115 1.14 7.89 -3.76
CA CYS A 115 0.12 7.79 -4.81
C CYS A 115 -0.42 9.15 -5.17
N GLN A 116 -0.77 9.31 -6.44
CA GLN A 116 -1.47 10.52 -6.84
C GLN A 116 -2.89 10.51 -6.28
N LYS A 117 -3.54 9.34 -6.29
CA LYS A 117 -4.94 9.24 -5.90
C LYS A 117 -5.16 7.97 -5.10
N ILE A 118 -5.93 8.06 -4.03
CA ILE A 118 -6.35 6.91 -3.23
C ILE A 118 -7.86 7.00 -3.03
N GLU A 119 -8.55 5.89 -3.28
CA GLU A 119 -9.99 5.80 -3.13
C GLU A 119 -10.36 4.80 -2.04
N PHE A 120 -11.19 5.24 -1.09
CA PHE A 120 -11.71 4.43 0.01
C PHE A 120 -13.23 4.44 -0.09
N GLU A 121 -13.79 3.55 -0.88
CA GLU A 121 -15.23 3.55 -1.13
C GLU A 121 -15.70 4.91 -1.66
N SER A 122 -16.42 5.67 -0.86
CA SER A 122 -16.96 6.98 -1.27
C SER A 122 -16.02 8.15 -0.98
N VAL A 123 -14.86 7.89 -0.36
CA VAL A 123 -13.89 8.93 -0.01
C VAL A 123 -12.70 8.84 -0.94
N THR A 124 -12.33 9.95 -1.55
CA THR A 124 -11.20 10.02 -2.46
C THR A 124 -10.22 11.08 -2.00
N PHE A 125 -8.96 10.73 -1.95
CA PHE A 125 -7.87 11.67 -1.70
C PHE A 125 -7.02 11.76 -2.97
N GLU A 126 -6.68 12.98 -3.36
CA GLU A 126 -5.88 13.20 -4.55
C GLU A 126 -4.81 14.24 -4.26
N ASN A 127 -3.56 13.89 -4.57
CA ASN A 127 -2.45 14.84 -4.48
C ASN A 127 -2.43 15.71 -5.74
N ASP A 128 -2.14 16.99 -5.52
CA ASP A 128 -2.03 17.95 -6.61
C ASP A 128 -0.60 17.94 -7.15
N TRP A 129 -0.28 16.92 -7.90
CA TRP A 129 1.04 16.79 -8.53
C TRP A 129 1.08 17.59 -9.83
N ALA A 130 2.11 18.37 -9.97
CA ALA A 130 2.29 19.15 -11.20
C ALA A 130 2.67 18.27 -12.40
#